data_f393c569b6fca1a362b80abee558e9a4
#
_entry.id   f393c569b6fca1a362b80abee558e9a4
#
_cell.length_a   1.000
_cell.length_b   1.000
_cell.length_c   1.000
_cell.angle_alpha   90.00
_cell.angle_beta   90.00
_cell.angle_gamma   90.00
#
_symmetry.space_group_name_H-M   'P 1'
#
loop_
_entity.id
_entity.type
_entity.pdbx_description
1 polymer ?
#
loop_
_entity_poly.entity_id
_entity_poly.type
_entity_poly.pdbx_seq_one_letter_code
_entity_poly.pdbx_strand_id
1 'polypeptide(L)'
;MQLDLQAIPAWLDEETSALVRETAELLAQRHPDVLAIILYGSVARHEERSLDEYDPSDVDLLVVVNGNRDAVRSQLLALVHTAGLAEDRHLGAPREVKVLFSSRTSQEWDPDFIANVKRDGRILYQRGELPAPFAA
;
A
#
# COMPACT_ATOMS: atom_id res chain seq x y z
N MET A 1 7.55 9.99 12.72
CA MET A 1 6.82 9.77 11.46
C MET A 1 7.81 9.73 10.31
N GLN A 2 7.82 8.65 9.58
CA GLN A 2 8.76 8.44 8.49
C GLN A 2 8.03 8.05 7.22
N LEU A 3 8.08 8.92 6.21
CA LEU A 3 7.57 8.65 4.87
C LEU A 3 8.78 8.56 3.93
N ASP A 4 9.01 7.37 3.36
CA ASP A 4 10.13 7.13 2.47
C ASP A 4 9.65 6.90 1.04
N LEU A 5 9.56 7.96 0.28
CA LEU A 5 9.10 7.89 -1.11
C LEU A 5 10.14 7.27 -2.04
N GLN A 6 11.40 7.18 -1.61
CA GLN A 6 12.45 6.50 -2.38
C GLN A 6 12.30 4.98 -2.35
N ALA A 7 11.47 4.46 -1.43
CA ALA A 7 11.12 3.04 -1.43
C ALA A 7 10.20 2.66 -2.59
N ILE A 8 9.57 3.63 -3.26
CA ILE A 8 8.80 3.35 -4.49
C ILE A 8 9.80 2.90 -5.57
N PRO A 9 9.58 1.72 -6.20
CA PRO A 9 10.55 1.18 -7.14
C PRO A 9 10.81 2.11 -8.33
N ALA A 10 12.08 2.22 -8.72
CA ALA A 10 12.49 3.03 -9.86
C ALA A 10 11.98 2.47 -11.19
N TRP A 11 11.65 1.17 -11.24
CA TRP A 11 11.13 0.53 -12.45
C TRP A 11 9.63 0.71 -12.65
N LEU A 12 8.93 1.32 -11.67
CA LEU A 12 7.50 1.60 -11.80
C LEU A 12 7.33 2.83 -12.69
N ASP A 13 6.31 2.80 -13.58
CA ASP A 13 6.02 3.93 -14.45
C ASP A 13 5.67 5.18 -13.63
N GLU A 14 5.97 6.35 -14.22
CA GLU A 14 5.87 7.60 -13.49
C GLU A 14 4.45 7.94 -13.03
N GLU A 15 3.46 7.67 -13.87
CA GLU A 15 2.06 7.97 -13.55
C GLU A 15 1.55 7.12 -12.39
N THR A 16 1.86 5.82 -12.39
CA THR A 16 1.50 4.93 -11.28
C THR A 16 2.30 5.29 -10.03
N SER A 17 3.57 5.64 -10.16
CA SER A 17 4.39 6.09 -9.04
C SER A 17 3.80 7.33 -8.37
N ALA A 18 3.32 8.28 -9.16
CA ALA A 18 2.67 9.48 -8.63
C ALA A 18 1.40 9.13 -7.86
N LEU A 19 0.61 8.20 -8.37
CA LEU A 19 -0.61 7.75 -7.69
C LEU A 19 -0.28 7.05 -6.36
N VAL A 20 0.74 6.19 -6.35
CA VAL A 20 1.20 5.52 -5.13
C VAL A 20 1.66 6.55 -4.10
N ARG A 21 2.46 7.53 -4.54
CA ARG A 21 2.96 8.58 -3.66
C ARG A 21 1.83 9.39 -3.05
N GLU A 22 0.90 9.85 -3.87
CA GLU A 22 -0.23 10.65 -3.41
C GLU A 22 -1.11 9.86 -2.43
N THR A 23 -1.35 8.59 -2.72
CA THR A 23 -2.14 7.71 -1.84
C THR A 23 -1.44 7.54 -0.51
N ALA A 24 -0.14 7.24 -0.52
CA ALA A 24 0.63 7.04 0.71
C ALA A 24 0.68 8.32 1.55
N GLU A 25 0.92 9.46 0.92
CA GLU A 25 0.96 10.74 1.63
C GLU A 25 -0.40 11.06 2.26
N LEU A 26 -1.48 10.87 1.53
CA LEU A 26 -2.83 11.13 2.03
C LEU A 26 -3.13 10.29 3.26
N LEU A 27 -2.91 8.97 3.16
CA LEU A 27 -3.21 8.06 4.26
C LEU A 27 -2.32 8.33 5.47
N ALA A 28 -1.04 8.59 5.26
CA ALA A 28 -0.10 8.84 6.34
C ALA A 28 -0.39 10.15 7.09
N GLN A 29 -0.79 11.18 6.37
CA GLN A 29 -0.99 12.52 6.95
C GLN A 29 -2.39 12.71 7.55
N ARG A 30 -3.38 12.00 7.04
CA ARG A 30 -4.77 12.26 7.41
C ARG A 30 -5.32 11.35 8.50
N HIS A 31 -4.66 10.25 8.80
CA HIS A 31 -5.21 9.32 9.77
C HIS A 31 -4.15 8.83 10.76
N PRO A 32 -4.32 9.14 12.06
CA PRO A 32 -3.32 8.77 13.08
C PRO A 32 -3.22 7.26 13.33
N ASP A 33 -4.25 6.50 12.94
CA ASP A 33 -4.27 5.05 13.15
C ASP A 33 -3.52 4.28 12.07
N VAL A 34 -3.04 4.93 11.03
CA VAL A 34 -2.18 4.28 10.03
C VAL A 34 -0.79 4.14 10.63
N LEU A 35 -0.35 2.89 10.81
CA LEU A 35 0.94 2.56 11.41
C LEU A 35 2.02 2.32 10.38
N ALA A 36 1.66 1.77 9.22
CA ALA A 36 2.62 1.49 8.16
C ALA A 36 1.90 1.36 6.82
N ILE A 37 2.63 1.67 5.75
CA ILE A 37 2.20 1.44 4.37
C ILE A 37 3.34 0.69 3.70
N ILE A 38 3.05 -0.51 3.20
CA ILE A 38 4.04 -1.42 2.63
C ILE A 38 3.64 -1.78 1.21
N LEU A 39 4.53 -1.51 0.26
CA LEU A 39 4.36 -1.95 -1.12
C LEU A 39 4.90 -3.38 -1.22
N TYR A 40 4.07 -4.30 -1.74
CA TYR A 40 4.43 -5.72 -1.83
C TYR A 40 3.97 -6.28 -3.18
N GLY A 41 4.14 -7.58 -3.37
CA GLY A 41 3.68 -8.25 -4.57
C GLY A 41 4.66 -8.17 -5.72
N SER A 42 4.17 -8.43 -6.95
CA SER A 42 5.02 -8.56 -8.14
C SER A 42 5.81 -7.30 -8.46
N VAL A 43 5.23 -6.12 -8.29
CA VAL A 43 5.93 -4.85 -8.56
C VAL A 43 7.11 -4.69 -7.59
N ALA A 44 6.93 -5.03 -6.32
CA ALA A 44 8.00 -4.94 -5.32
C ALA A 44 9.17 -5.87 -5.66
N ARG A 45 8.89 -7.03 -6.27
CA ARG A 45 9.89 -8.01 -6.68
C ARG A 45 10.49 -7.76 -8.05
N HIS A 46 9.98 -6.78 -8.79
CA HIS A 46 10.31 -6.52 -10.19
C HIS A 46 9.97 -7.73 -11.08
N GLU A 47 8.82 -8.34 -10.79
CA GLU A 47 8.28 -9.49 -11.54
C GLU A 47 6.91 -9.19 -12.13
N GLU A 48 6.56 -7.90 -12.24
CA GLU A 48 5.27 -7.45 -12.74
C GLU A 48 5.11 -7.73 -14.23
N ARG A 49 3.87 -8.02 -14.63
CA ARG A 49 3.53 -8.11 -16.05
C ARG A 49 3.62 -6.74 -16.68
N SER A 50 4.09 -6.72 -17.93
CA SER A 50 4.31 -5.49 -18.69
C SER A 50 3.01 -4.72 -18.94
N LEU A 51 3.13 -3.41 -19.12
CA LEU A 51 2.02 -2.56 -19.52
C LEU A 51 1.50 -2.90 -20.93
N ASP A 52 2.32 -3.57 -21.74
CA ASP A 52 1.93 -4.02 -23.08
C ASP A 52 1.08 -5.29 -23.07
N GLU A 53 1.01 -5.97 -21.92
CA GLU A 53 0.19 -7.17 -21.78
C GLU A 53 -1.27 -6.82 -21.57
N TYR A 54 -2.16 -7.77 -21.88
CA TYR A 54 -3.59 -7.59 -21.75
C TYR A 54 -4.01 -7.25 -20.32
N ASP A 55 -3.35 -7.86 -19.34
CA ASP A 55 -3.65 -7.68 -17.92
C ASP A 55 -2.37 -7.32 -17.17
N PRO A 56 -1.95 -6.04 -17.19
CA PRO A 56 -0.76 -5.62 -16.46
C PRO A 56 -0.92 -5.85 -14.96
N SER A 57 0.19 -6.13 -14.28
CA SER A 57 0.16 -6.35 -12.83
C SER A 57 -0.24 -5.08 -12.09
N ASP A 58 -1.02 -5.27 -11.01
CA ASP A 58 -1.40 -4.19 -10.12
C ASP A 58 -0.26 -3.85 -9.16
N VAL A 59 -0.33 -2.65 -8.59
CA VAL A 59 0.52 -2.29 -7.44
C VAL A 59 -0.25 -2.62 -6.18
N ASP A 60 0.35 -3.42 -5.31
CA ASP A 60 -0.28 -3.85 -4.07
C ASP A 60 0.28 -3.08 -2.88
N LEU A 61 -0.59 -2.39 -2.16
CA LEU A 61 -0.25 -1.67 -0.94
C LEU A 61 -0.94 -2.31 0.26
N LEU A 62 -0.17 -2.62 1.29
CA LEU A 62 -0.70 -3.06 2.57
C LEU A 62 -0.66 -1.89 3.55
N VAL A 63 -1.83 -1.53 4.07
CA VAL A 63 -1.95 -0.47 5.08
C VAL A 63 -2.20 -1.13 6.43
N VAL A 64 -1.23 -1.06 7.32
CA VAL A 64 -1.33 -1.60 8.68
C VAL A 64 -1.92 -0.53 9.57
N VAL A 65 -3.04 -0.86 10.22
CA VAL A 65 -3.77 0.09 11.04
C VAL A 65 -3.84 -0.36 12.49
N ASN A 66 -3.99 0.61 13.38
CA ASN A 66 -4.21 0.38 14.80
C ASN A 66 -5.71 0.29 15.08
N GLY A 67 -6.13 -0.71 15.86
CA GLY A 67 -7.52 -0.85 16.25
C GLY A 67 -8.36 -1.67 15.27
N ASN A 68 -9.64 -1.35 15.18
CA ASN A 68 -10.58 -2.10 14.36
C ASN A 68 -10.39 -1.79 12.88
N ARG A 69 -9.92 -2.79 12.14
CA ARG A 69 -9.65 -2.68 10.72
C ARG A 69 -10.83 -2.15 9.92
N ASP A 70 -12.02 -2.67 10.18
CA ASP A 70 -13.20 -2.34 9.36
C ASP A 70 -13.64 -0.89 9.55
N ALA A 71 -13.59 -0.38 10.78
CA ALA A 71 -13.94 1.01 11.06
C ALA A 71 -12.93 1.97 10.43
N VAL A 72 -11.64 1.70 10.60
CA VAL A 72 -10.58 2.52 10.02
C VAL A 72 -10.63 2.45 8.51
N ARG A 73 -10.84 1.26 7.94
CA ARG A 73 -10.93 1.05 6.49
C ARG A 73 -12.00 1.95 5.86
N SER A 74 -13.18 2.00 6.46
CA SER A 74 -14.27 2.84 5.94
C SER A 74 -13.89 4.31 5.91
N GLN A 75 -13.23 4.79 6.96
CA GLN A 75 -12.77 6.18 7.04
C GLN A 75 -11.70 6.48 5.98
N LEU A 76 -10.75 5.58 5.81
CA LEU A 76 -9.65 5.77 4.85
C LEU A 76 -10.15 5.70 3.40
N LEU A 77 -11.09 4.80 3.10
CA LEU A 77 -11.70 4.73 1.77
C LEU A 77 -12.47 6.02 1.46
N ALA A 78 -13.16 6.58 2.45
CA ALA A 78 -13.86 7.86 2.27
C ALA A 78 -12.89 9.00 1.97
N LEU A 79 -11.73 9.04 2.63
CA LEU A 79 -10.70 10.03 2.36
C LEU A 79 -10.14 9.90 0.95
N VAL A 80 -9.83 8.69 0.52
CA VAL A 80 -9.30 8.41 -0.82
C VAL A 80 -10.32 8.81 -1.88
N HIS A 81 -11.58 8.47 -1.67
CA HIS A 81 -12.66 8.82 -2.58
C HIS A 81 -12.86 10.34 -2.66
N THR A 82 -12.89 11.02 -1.53
CA THR A 82 -13.06 12.48 -1.49
C THR A 82 -11.91 13.21 -2.21
N ALA A 83 -10.70 12.65 -2.15
CA ALA A 83 -9.55 13.22 -2.85
C ALA A 83 -9.52 12.87 -4.34
N GLY A 84 -10.47 12.07 -4.84
CA GLY A 84 -10.52 11.66 -6.24
C GLY A 84 -9.54 10.56 -6.60
N LEU A 85 -8.80 10.02 -5.64
CA LEU A 85 -7.77 9.02 -5.91
C LEU A 85 -8.37 7.67 -6.31
N ALA A 86 -9.54 7.33 -5.76
CA ALA A 86 -10.16 6.02 -6.01
C ALA A 86 -10.81 5.91 -7.38
N GLU A 87 -11.24 7.01 -7.96
CA GLU A 87 -11.98 7.02 -9.23
C GLU A 87 -11.20 7.71 -10.35
N ASP A 88 -10.92 9.00 -10.17
CA ASP A 88 -10.34 9.81 -11.25
C ASP A 88 -8.90 9.41 -11.55
N ARG A 89 -8.11 9.12 -10.54
CA ARG A 89 -6.70 8.83 -10.69
C ARG A 89 -6.44 7.40 -11.18
N HIS A 90 -7.27 6.44 -10.74
CA HIS A 90 -7.16 5.06 -11.22
C HIS A 90 -7.35 4.97 -12.73
N LEU A 91 -8.27 5.74 -13.27
CA LEU A 91 -8.52 5.75 -14.71
C LEU A 91 -7.36 6.36 -15.50
N GLY A 92 -6.55 7.19 -14.87
CA GLY A 92 -5.40 7.82 -15.50
C GLY A 92 -4.09 7.05 -15.36
N ALA A 93 -4.02 6.09 -14.45
CA ALA A 93 -2.79 5.35 -14.18
C ALA A 93 -2.73 4.07 -15.01
N PRO A 94 -1.55 3.74 -15.62
CA PRO A 94 -1.40 2.50 -16.37
C PRO A 94 -1.58 1.22 -15.54
N ARG A 95 -1.28 1.28 -14.23
CA ARG A 95 -1.49 0.18 -13.30
C ARG A 95 -2.47 0.56 -12.23
N GLU A 96 -3.37 -0.35 -11.88
CA GLU A 96 -4.27 -0.17 -10.76
C GLU A 96 -3.51 -0.27 -9.45
N VAL A 97 -3.85 0.58 -8.49
CA VAL A 97 -3.30 0.52 -7.13
C VAL A 97 -4.35 -0.10 -6.21
N LYS A 98 -4.05 -1.29 -5.71
CA LYS A 98 -4.92 -2.02 -4.79
C LYS A 98 -4.45 -1.82 -3.35
N VAL A 99 -5.37 -1.49 -2.48
CA VAL A 99 -5.07 -1.24 -1.06
C VAL A 99 -5.74 -2.30 -0.20
N LEU A 100 -4.92 -3.01 0.58
CA LEU A 100 -5.38 -4.01 1.53
C LEU A 100 -5.12 -3.50 2.94
N PHE A 101 -6.11 -3.59 3.81
CA PHE A 101 -6.00 -3.11 5.18
C PHE A 101 -5.81 -4.27 6.15
N SER A 102 -4.90 -4.11 7.10
CA SER A 102 -4.61 -5.10 8.13
C SER A 102 -4.62 -4.43 9.50
N SER A 103 -5.23 -5.07 10.48
CA SER A 103 -5.13 -4.58 11.86
C SER A 103 -3.87 -5.12 12.54
N ARG A 104 -3.47 -4.45 13.62
CA ARG A 104 -2.31 -4.84 14.43
C ARG A 104 -2.42 -6.28 14.95
N THR A 105 -3.65 -6.73 15.20
CA THR A 105 -3.90 -8.03 15.81
C THR A 105 -4.37 -9.09 14.83
N SER A 106 -4.25 -8.84 13.52
CA SER A 106 -4.68 -9.80 12.51
C SER A 106 -3.83 -11.06 12.58
N GLN A 107 -4.37 -12.12 13.16
CA GLN A 107 -3.72 -13.43 13.21
C GLN A 107 -4.25 -14.38 12.13
N GLU A 108 -5.17 -13.88 11.32
CA GLU A 108 -5.85 -14.64 10.27
C GLU A 108 -5.06 -14.72 8.97
N TRP A 109 -3.95 -14.01 8.89
CA TRP A 109 -3.17 -13.93 7.66
C TRP A 109 -2.43 -15.23 7.39
N ASP A 110 -2.46 -15.63 6.12
CA ASP A 110 -1.69 -16.77 5.64
C ASP A 110 -0.20 -16.55 5.96
N PRO A 111 0.47 -17.53 6.61
CA PRO A 111 1.90 -17.41 6.92
C PRO A 111 2.77 -17.15 5.70
N ASP A 112 2.41 -17.70 4.52
CA ASP A 112 3.16 -17.46 3.30
C ASP A 112 3.03 -16.02 2.83
N PHE A 113 1.84 -15.43 2.95
CA PHE A 113 1.62 -14.02 2.64
C PHE A 113 2.50 -13.12 3.53
N ILE A 114 2.49 -13.38 4.83
CA ILE A 114 3.29 -12.62 5.79
C ILE A 114 4.78 -12.75 5.48
N ALA A 115 5.24 -13.96 5.19
CA ALA A 115 6.65 -14.20 4.85
C ALA A 115 7.05 -13.43 3.57
N ASN A 116 6.17 -13.42 2.56
CA ASN A 116 6.41 -12.70 1.31
C ASN A 116 6.48 -11.18 1.53
N VAL A 117 5.57 -10.64 2.34
CA VAL A 117 5.59 -9.21 2.66
C VAL A 117 6.87 -8.83 3.41
N LYS A 118 7.29 -9.65 4.37
CA LYS A 118 8.52 -9.38 5.13
C LYS A 118 9.78 -9.47 4.26
N ARG A 119 9.80 -10.40 3.32
CA ARG A 119 10.96 -10.59 2.45
C ARG A 119 11.06 -9.53 1.37
N ASP A 120 9.95 -9.23 0.68
CA ASP A 120 9.93 -8.42 -0.53
C ASP A 120 9.33 -7.03 -0.33
N GLY A 121 8.64 -6.80 0.78
CA GLY A 121 7.93 -5.57 1.03
C GLY A 121 8.84 -4.36 1.12
N ARG A 122 8.38 -3.24 0.56
CA ARG A 122 9.08 -1.95 0.63
C ARG A 122 8.24 -1.03 1.49
N ILE A 123 8.83 -0.58 2.59
CA ILE A 123 8.11 0.26 3.56
C ILE A 123 8.12 1.70 3.07
N LEU A 124 6.94 2.20 2.69
CA LEU A 124 6.77 3.58 2.26
C LEU A 124 6.55 4.52 3.43
N TYR A 125 5.92 4.02 4.48
CA TYR A 125 5.60 4.80 5.66
C TYR A 125 5.63 3.90 6.89
N GLN A 126 6.18 4.43 7.99
CA GLN A 126 6.19 3.72 9.26
C GLN A 126 6.08 4.71 10.41
N ARG A 127 5.19 4.42 11.34
CA ARG A 127 4.99 5.20 12.56
C ARG A 127 5.26 4.29 13.76
N GLY A 128 6.42 4.46 14.38
CA GLY A 128 6.86 3.59 15.45
C GLY A 128 7.32 2.23 14.95
N GLU A 129 7.22 1.21 15.77
CA GLU A 129 7.61 -0.14 15.41
C GLU A 129 6.51 -0.83 14.61
N LEU A 130 6.90 -1.69 13.66
CA LEU A 130 5.95 -2.52 12.95
C LEU A 130 5.29 -3.48 13.93
N PRO A 131 3.97 -3.63 13.88
CA PRO A 131 3.29 -4.60 14.72
C PRO A 131 3.55 -6.03 14.23
N ALA A 132 3.47 -7.00 15.15
CA ALA A 132 3.42 -8.39 14.76
C ALA A 132 2.19 -8.61 13.86
N PRO A 133 2.24 -9.46 12.85
CA PRO A 133 3.35 -10.34 12.48
C PRO A 133 4.38 -9.71 11.54
N PHE A 134 4.29 -8.42 11.22
CA PHE A 134 5.15 -7.77 10.23
C PHE A 134 6.48 -7.26 10.81
N ALA A 135 6.64 -7.30 12.11
CA ALA A 135 7.90 -6.94 12.76
C ALA A 135 9.01 -7.92 12.36
N ALA A 136 10.22 -7.37 12.25
CA ALA A 136 11.40 -8.16 11.89
C ALA A 136 11.72 -9.23 12.95
#